data_41a26f6ba1398f6e4990c90d5ee091f1
#
_entry.id   41a26f6ba1398f6e4990c90d5ee091f1
#
_cell.length_a   1.000
_cell.length_b   1.000
_cell.length_c   1.000
_cell.angle_alpha   90.00
_cell.angle_beta   90.00
_cell.angle_gamma   90.00
#
_symmetry.space_group_name_H-M   'P 1'
#
loop_
_entity.id
_entity.type
_entity.pdbx_description
1 polymer ?
#
loop_
_entity_poly.entity_id
_entity_poly.type
_entity_poly.pdbx_seq_one_letter_code
_entity_poly.pdbx_strand_id
1 'polypeptide(L)'
;MRIAVIEDEAPIREGMSKILKKINENYELVGKAENGKKGLELIRQEKPDLVILDIRMPDMDGLTMLSIVREEGIECKAIVLSAYSDFAYAQRAIELGIENYLLKPIKIAELKKALEQAEANISKEQSKEQLFSLEYIFLNAITGQLDEDGKLADMITERYGIRGDEQIAIFGIGLSDNYERYHESVRRTMEEVGIHSNEFHV
;
A
#
# COMPACT_ATOMS: atom_id res chain seq x y z
N MET A 1 -7.74 8.02 0.99
CA MET A 1 -7.44 6.75 0.26
C MET A 1 -7.45 7.01 -1.23
N ARG A 2 -6.34 6.69 -1.92
CA ARG A 2 -6.15 6.83 -3.37
C ARG A 2 -6.67 5.59 -4.09
N ILE A 3 -7.61 5.75 -5.02
CA ILE A 3 -8.33 4.64 -5.65
C ILE A 3 -8.15 4.71 -7.17
N ALA A 4 -7.82 3.57 -7.80
CA ALA A 4 -7.90 3.40 -9.25
C ALA A 4 -9.09 2.51 -9.62
N VAL A 5 -9.71 2.77 -10.77
CA VAL A 5 -10.84 2.00 -11.31
C VAL A 5 -10.49 1.42 -12.67
N ILE A 6 -10.63 0.10 -12.81
CA ILE A 6 -10.28 -0.63 -14.03
C ILE A 6 -11.50 -1.42 -14.45
N GLU A 7 -12.16 -0.95 -15.51
CA GLU A 7 -13.47 -1.41 -15.95
C GLU A 7 -13.63 -1.11 -17.45
N ASP A 8 -13.96 -2.08 -18.26
CA ASP A 8 -14.11 -1.88 -19.71
C ASP A 8 -15.42 -1.17 -20.08
N GLU A 9 -16.48 -1.36 -19.30
CA GLU A 9 -17.75 -0.70 -19.52
C GLU A 9 -17.70 0.78 -19.11
N ALA A 10 -17.64 1.69 -20.09
CA ALA A 10 -17.55 3.13 -19.86
C ALA A 10 -18.65 3.69 -18.90
N PRO A 11 -19.94 3.29 -18.98
CA PRO A 11 -20.94 3.79 -18.05
C PRO A 11 -20.66 3.41 -16.58
N ILE A 12 -20.16 2.20 -16.33
CA ILE A 12 -19.81 1.74 -14.99
C ILE A 12 -18.57 2.49 -14.50
N ARG A 13 -17.52 2.55 -15.33
CA ARG A 13 -16.26 3.25 -15.05
C ARG A 13 -16.48 4.73 -14.72
N GLU A 14 -17.30 5.44 -15.51
CA GLU A 14 -17.61 6.84 -15.27
C GLU A 14 -18.56 7.05 -14.07
N GLY A 15 -19.50 6.14 -13.88
CA GLY A 15 -20.40 6.16 -12.73
C GLY A 15 -19.67 5.99 -11.40
N MET A 16 -18.61 5.18 -11.37
CA MET A 16 -17.84 4.87 -10.18
C MET A 16 -17.24 6.14 -9.54
N SER A 17 -16.76 7.10 -10.34
CA SER A 17 -16.25 8.38 -9.84
C SER A 17 -17.24 9.13 -8.97
N LYS A 18 -18.51 9.15 -9.39
CA LYS A 18 -19.59 9.84 -8.66
C LYS A 18 -19.99 9.08 -7.40
N ILE A 19 -19.98 7.75 -7.49
CA ILE A 19 -20.34 6.87 -6.37
C ILE A 19 -19.29 6.99 -5.27
N LEU A 20 -18.00 6.92 -5.60
CA LEU A 20 -16.90 7.03 -4.65
C LEU A 20 -16.95 8.35 -3.87
N LYS A 21 -17.08 9.48 -4.55
CA LYS A 21 -17.22 10.80 -3.91
C LYS A 21 -18.47 10.91 -3.03
N LYS A 22 -19.56 10.24 -3.40
CA LYS A 22 -20.79 10.23 -2.60
C LYS A 22 -20.65 9.37 -1.34
N ILE A 23 -19.82 8.33 -1.38
CA ILE A 23 -19.55 7.46 -0.23
C ILE A 23 -18.65 8.19 0.77
N ASN A 24 -17.56 8.80 0.30
CA ASN A 24 -16.64 9.56 1.13
C ASN A 24 -15.91 10.60 0.26
N GLU A 25 -16.01 11.89 0.64
CA GLU A 25 -15.38 13.00 -0.09
C GLU A 25 -13.84 12.93 -0.09
N ASN A 26 -13.26 12.25 0.90
CA ASN A 26 -11.81 12.04 1.02
C ASN A 26 -11.26 10.93 0.11
N TYR A 27 -12.12 10.21 -0.62
CA TYR A 27 -11.67 9.24 -1.60
C TYR A 27 -11.22 9.96 -2.87
N GLU A 28 -9.95 9.78 -3.19
CA GLU A 28 -9.32 10.35 -4.38
C GLU A 28 -9.28 9.31 -5.50
N LEU A 29 -9.98 9.57 -6.59
CA LEU A 29 -9.87 8.77 -7.80
C LEU A 29 -8.65 9.22 -8.58
N VAL A 30 -7.54 8.48 -8.48
CA VAL A 30 -6.25 8.80 -9.11
C VAL A 30 -6.21 8.44 -10.60
N GLY A 31 -7.08 7.53 -11.06
CA GLY A 31 -7.16 7.20 -12.46
C GLY A 31 -8.20 6.15 -12.79
N LYS A 32 -8.45 6.01 -14.11
CA LYS A 32 -9.36 5.03 -14.69
C LYS A 32 -8.71 4.36 -15.89
N ALA A 33 -8.92 3.05 -16.04
CA ALA A 33 -8.46 2.29 -17.18
C ALA A 33 -9.58 1.40 -17.74
N GLU A 34 -9.52 1.13 -19.03
CA GLU A 34 -10.54 0.38 -19.77
C GLU A 34 -10.19 -1.08 -20.05
N ASN A 35 -8.99 -1.50 -19.68
CA ASN A 35 -8.52 -2.89 -19.77
C ASN A 35 -7.35 -3.13 -18.82
N GLY A 36 -6.95 -4.40 -18.67
CA GLY A 36 -5.89 -4.78 -17.75
C GLY A 36 -4.51 -4.21 -18.11
N LYS A 37 -4.18 -4.04 -19.41
CA LYS A 37 -2.89 -3.47 -19.82
C LYS A 37 -2.76 -2.01 -19.36
N LYS A 38 -3.75 -1.17 -19.67
CA LYS A 38 -3.79 0.22 -19.21
C LYS A 38 -3.92 0.31 -17.69
N GLY A 39 -4.62 -0.65 -17.07
CA GLY A 39 -4.73 -0.77 -15.63
C GLY A 39 -3.37 -1.01 -14.96
N LEU A 40 -2.57 -1.90 -15.52
CA LEU A 40 -1.22 -2.18 -15.03
C LEU A 40 -0.31 -0.95 -15.12
N GLU A 41 -0.34 -0.23 -16.27
CA GLU A 41 0.41 1.02 -16.44
C GLU A 41 -0.03 2.07 -15.40
N LEU A 42 -1.34 2.22 -15.20
CA LEU A 42 -1.91 3.15 -14.23
C LEU A 42 -1.45 2.83 -12.79
N ILE A 43 -1.49 1.55 -12.39
CA ILE A 43 -1.06 1.13 -11.06
C ILE A 43 0.43 1.41 -10.83
N ARG A 44 1.29 1.15 -11.82
CA ARG A 44 2.72 1.43 -11.74
C ARG A 44 3.04 2.92 -11.58
N GLN A 45 2.28 3.78 -12.28
CA GLN A 45 2.49 5.23 -12.26
C GLN A 45 1.92 5.87 -10.99
N GLU A 46 0.68 5.55 -10.66
CA GLU A 46 -0.06 6.23 -9.60
C GLU A 46 0.10 5.59 -8.23
N LYS A 47 0.51 4.31 -8.16
CA LYS A 47 0.63 3.55 -6.90
C LYS A 47 -0.59 3.77 -5.99
N PRO A 48 -1.79 3.38 -6.42
CA PRO A 48 -3.01 3.57 -5.63
C PRO A 48 -2.99 2.71 -4.37
N ASP A 49 -3.65 3.15 -3.31
CA ASP A 49 -3.88 2.35 -2.11
C ASP A 49 -4.83 1.18 -2.38
N LEU A 50 -5.81 1.41 -3.27
CA LEU A 50 -6.85 0.45 -3.63
C LEU A 50 -7.15 0.47 -5.13
N VAL A 51 -7.31 -0.71 -5.72
CA VAL A 51 -7.86 -0.86 -7.07
C VAL A 51 -9.24 -1.51 -7.00
N ILE A 52 -10.20 -0.96 -7.76
CA ILE A 52 -11.48 -1.59 -8.05
C ILE A 52 -11.39 -2.07 -9.49
N LEU A 53 -11.51 -3.37 -9.70
CA LEU A 53 -11.27 -3.96 -11.02
C LEU A 53 -12.38 -4.93 -11.44
N ASP A 54 -12.74 -4.90 -12.72
CA ASP A 54 -13.55 -5.97 -13.32
C ASP A 54 -12.65 -7.15 -13.70
N ILE A 55 -13.19 -8.36 -13.65
CA ILE A 55 -12.49 -9.56 -14.09
C ILE A 55 -12.40 -9.61 -15.61
N ARG A 56 -13.56 -9.46 -16.29
CA ARG A 56 -13.61 -9.68 -17.72
C ARG A 56 -13.45 -8.40 -18.53
N MET A 57 -12.25 -8.23 -19.04
CA MET A 57 -11.89 -7.11 -19.90
C MET A 57 -11.15 -7.59 -21.14
N PRO A 58 -11.20 -6.84 -22.25
CA PRO A 58 -10.44 -7.15 -23.45
C PRO A 58 -8.94 -7.05 -23.19
N ASP A 59 -8.15 -7.72 -24.02
CA ASP A 59 -6.69 -7.76 -24.07
C ASP A 59 -6.03 -8.44 -22.86
N MET A 60 -6.42 -8.08 -21.64
CA MET A 60 -5.91 -8.64 -20.39
C MET A 60 -7.03 -8.59 -19.34
N ASP A 61 -7.38 -9.74 -18.78
CA ASP A 61 -8.34 -9.83 -17.68
C ASP A 61 -7.78 -9.23 -16.37
N GLY A 62 -8.69 -8.83 -15.47
CA GLY A 62 -8.33 -8.14 -14.23
C GLY A 62 -7.53 -9.00 -13.26
N LEU A 63 -7.77 -10.32 -13.20
CA LEU A 63 -7.02 -11.20 -12.29
C LEU A 63 -5.60 -11.48 -12.82
N THR A 64 -5.44 -11.57 -14.14
CA THR A 64 -4.12 -11.67 -14.77
C THR A 64 -3.32 -10.39 -14.53
N MET A 65 -3.94 -9.23 -14.67
CA MET A 65 -3.33 -7.95 -14.33
C MET A 65 -2.91 -7.91 -12.85
N LEU A 66 -3.79 -8.31 -11.93
CA LEU A 66 -3.51 -8.32 -10.50
C LEU A 66 -2.38 -9.29 -10.14
N SER A 67 -2.28 -10.45 -10.81
CA SER A 67 -1.16 -11.38 -10.64
C SER A 67 0.18 -10.71 -10.96
N ILE A 68 0.27 -9.98 -12.07
CA ILE A 68 1.48 -9.24 -12.44
C ILE A 68 1.81 -8.16 -11.40
N VAL A 69 0.81 -7.42 -10.92
CA VAL A 69 0.98 -6.42 -9.86
C VAL A 69 1.59 -7.04 -8.59
N ARG A 70 1.13 -8.24 -8.21
CA ARG A 70 1.67 -8.99 -7.05
C ARG A 70 3.10 -9.49 -7.29
N GLU A 71 3.38 -10.02 -8.49
CA GLU A 71 4.72 -10.48 -8.89
C GLU A 71 5.75 -9.36 -8.91
N GLU A 72 5.32 -8.13 -9.23
CA GLU A 72 6.16 -6.92 -9.19
C GLU A 72 6.33 -6.34 -7.79
N GLY A 73 5.73 -6.93 -6.76
CA GLY A 73 5.80 -6.45 -5.38
C GLY A 73 5.08 -5.11 -5.15
N ILE A 74 4.15 -4.72 -6.04
CA ILE A 74 3.37 -3.50 -5.85
C ILE A 74 2.26 -3.75 -4.84
N GLU A 75 2.35 -3.07 -3.71
CA GLU A 75 1.36 -3.16 -2.64
C GLU A 75 0.18 -2.25 -2.95
N CYS A 76 -0.96 -2.84 -3.25
CA CYS A 76 -2.25 -2.17 -3.28
C CYS A 76 -3.36 -3.15 -2.94
N LYS A 77 -4.38 -2.71 -2.24
CA LYS A 77 -5.57 -3.53 -1.97
C LYS A 77 -6.41 -3.66 -3.25
N ALA A 78 -7.20 -4.71 -3.35
CA ALA A 78 -8.03 -4.95 -4.52
C ALA A 78 -9.45 -5.34 -4.13
N ILE A 79 -10.44 -4.69 -4.76
CA ILE A 79 -11.84 -5.09 -4.77
C ILE A 79 -12.18 -5.54 -6.17
N VAL A 80 -12.65 -6.78 -6.30
CA VAL A 80 -13.00 -7.37 -7.58
C VAL A 80 -14.50 -7.21 -7.83
N LEU A 81 -14.84 -6.76 -9.02
CA LEU A 81 -16.21 -6.71 -9.54
C LEU A 81 -16.40 -7.83 -10.55
N SER A 82 -17.51 -8.55 -10.49
CA SER A 82 -17.79 -9.63 -11.43
C SER A 82 -19.26 -9.75 -11.76
N ALA A 83 -19.57 -9.99 -13.02
CA ALA A 83 -20.91 -10.36 -13.46
C ALA A 83 -21.24 -11.84 -13.20
N TYR A 84 -20.27 -12.63 -12.76
CA TYR A 84 -20.37 -14.09 -12.64
C TYR A 84 -20.07 -14.56 -11.22
N SER A 85 -20.87 -15.48 -10.74
CA SER A 85 -20.63 -16.23 -9.52
C SER A 85 -19.75 -17.48 -9.78
N ASP A 86 -18.77 -17.36 -10.69
CA ASP A 86 -17.90 -18.46 -11.03
C ASP A 86 -16.93 -18.73 -9.91
N PHE A 87 -16.97 -19.93 -9.37
CA PHE A 87 -16.15 -20.35 -8.25
C PHE A 87 -14.64 -20.28 -8.57
N ALA A 88 -14.25 -20.56 -9.82
CA ALA A 88 -12.85 -20.53 -10.24
C ALA A 88 -12.27 -19.09 -10.17
N TYR A 89 -13.05 -18.09 -10.55
CA TYR A 89 -12.63 -16.68 -10.42
C TYR A 89 -12.52 -16.25 -8.95
N ALA A 90 -13.49 -16.66 -8.13
CA ALA A 90 -13.46 -16.32 -6.71
C ALA A 90 -12.26 -16.96 -6.00
N GLN A 91 -11.95 -18.23 -6.30
CA GLN A 91 -10.80 -18.94 -5.75
C GLN A 91 -9.48 -18.24 -6.15
N ARG A 92 -9.28 -17.95 -7.44
CA ARG A 92 -8.09 -17.26 -7.92
C ARG A 92 -7.94 -15.86 -7.31
N ALA A 93 -9.06 -15.14 -7.15
CA ALA A 93 -9.06 -13.82 -6.52
C ALA A 93 -8.61 -13.89 -5.05
N ILE A 94 -9.07 -14.89 -4.30
CA ILE A 94 -8.64 -15.11 -2.90
C ILE A 94 -7.14 -15.41 -2.84
N GLU A 95 -6.61 -16.24 -3.74
CA GLU A 95 -5.18 -16.56 -3.82
C GLU A 95 -4.32 -15.30 -4.09
N LEU A 96 -4.88 -14.31 -4.80
CA LEU A 96 -4.24 -13.03 -5.07
C LEU A 96 -4.39 -12.01 -3.92
N GLY A 97 -5.01 -12.38 -2.81
CA GLY A 97 -5.14 -11.55 -1.62
C GLY A 97 -6.05 -10.33 -1.83
N ILE A 98 -7.22 -10.53 -2.44
CA ILE A 98 -8.21 -9.46 -2.57
C ILE A 98 -8.90 -9.15 -1.24
N GLU A 99 -9.34 -7.91 -1.08
CA GLU A 99 -10.13 -7.48 0.10
C GLU A 99 -11.60 -7.92 0.00
N ASN A 100 -12.18 -7.81 -1.19
CA ASN A 100 -13.58 -8.13 -1.40
C ASN A 100 -13.88 -8.55 -2.85
N TYR A 101 -14.90 -9.40 -3.00
CA TYR A 101 -15.45 -9.85 -4.28
C TYR A 101 -16.92 -9.45 -4.35
N LEU A 102 -17.27 -8.55 -5.24
CA LEU A 102 -18.62 -8.00 -5.39
C LEU A 102 -19.27 -8.44 -6.70
N LEU A 103 -20.50 -8.90 -6.63
CA LEU A 103 -21.27 -9.28 -7.81
C LEU A 103 -21.97 -8.07 -8.44
N LYS A 104 -21.91 -7.98 -9.77
CA LYS A 104 -22.72 -7.03 -10.55
C LYS A 104 -24.18 -7.55 -10.63
N PRO A 105 -25.24 -6.70 -10.51
CA PRO A 105 -25.16 -5.25 -10.37
C PRO A 105 -24.72 -4.80 -8.97
N ILE A 106 -23.78 -3.85 -8.92
CA ILE A 106 -23.16 -3.40 -7.69
C ILE A 106 -24.17 -2.63 -6.84
N LYS A 107 -24.38 -3.09 -5.61
CA LYS A 107 -25.19 -2.34 -4.64
C LYS A 107 -24.28 -1.36 -3.90
N ILE A 108 -24.70 -0.09 -3.84
CA ILE A 108 -23.93 0.98 -3.20
C ILE A 108 -23.59 0.63 -1.74
N ALA A 109 -24.50 -0.01 -1.01
CA ALA A 109 -24.26 -0.41 0.38
C ALA A 109 -23.17 -1.48 0.51
N GLU A 110 -23.10 -2.45 -0.42
CA GLU A 110 -22.07 -3.49 -0.44
C GLU A 110 -20.70 -2.88 -0.80
N LEU A 111 -20.66 -2.02 -1.81
CA LEU A 111 -19.45 -1.30 -2.20
C LEU A 111 -18.92 -0.41 -1.06
N LYS A 112 -19.82 0.33 -0.39
CA LYS A 112 -19.48 1.16 0.74
C LYS A 112 -18.81 0.34 1.86
N LYS A 113 -19.42 -0.79 2.24
CA LYS A 113 -18.88 -1.69 3.28
C LYS A 113 -17.50 -2.24 2.88
N ALA A 114 -17.33 -2.64 1.61
CA ALA A 114 -16.05 -3.14 1.12
C ALA A 114 -14.95 -2.08 1.15
N LEU A 115 -15.28 -0.83 0.80
CA LEU A 115 -14.36 0.30 0.87
C LEU A 115 -13.97 0.66 2.30
N GLU A 116 -14.92 0.69 3.24
CA GLU A 116 -14.66 0.95 4.66
C GLU A 116 -13.75 -0.13 5.26
N GLN A 117 -13.95 -1.38 4.86
CA GLN A 117 -13.11 -2.50 5.31
C GLN A 117 -11.69 -2.39 4.75
N ALA A 118 -11.54 -2.09 3.45
CA ALA A 118 -10.24 -1.88 2.82
C ALA A 118 -9.48 -0.71 3.46
N GLU A 119 -10.16 0.42 3.71
CA GLU A 119 -9.57 1.60 4.37
C GLU A 119 -9.08 1.27 5.79
N ALA A 120 -9.86 0.51 6.56
CA ALA A 120 -9.47 0.08 7.90
C ALA A 120 -8.25 -0.85 7.88
N ASN A 121 -8.14 -1.75 6.88
CA ASN A 121 -7.00 -2.64 6.74
C ASN A 121 -5.74 -1.89 6.30
N ILE A 122 -5.84 -0.97 5.34
CA ILE A 122 -4.74 -0.08 4.91
C ILE A 122 -4.23 0.74 6.10
N SER A 123 -5.12 1.37 6.86
CA SER A 123 -4.75 2.17 8.04
C SER A 123 -4.04 1.34 9.11
N LYS A 124 -4.45 0.09 9.33
CA LYS A 124 -3.79 -0.82 10.27
C LYS A 124 -2.40 -1.22 9.81
N GLU A 125 -2.23 -1.48 8.53
CA GLU A 125 -0.93 -1.82 7.95
C GLU A 125 0.03 -0.64 8.04
N GLN A 126 -0.41 0.56 7.62
CA GLN A 126 0.38 1.79 7.75
C GLN A 126 0.74 2.11 9.19
N SER A 127 -0.18 1.91 10.14
CA SER A 127 0.12 2.10 11.57
C SER A 127 1.15 1.11 12.08
N LYS A 128 1.10 -0.15 11.64
CA LYS A 128 2.13 -1.14 11.98
C LYS A 128 3.49 -0.77 11.39
N GLU A 129 3.53 -0.36 10.12
CA GLU A 129 4.78 0.08 9.50
C GLU A 129 5.37 1.31 10.19
N GLN A 130 4.53 2.25 10.61
CA GLN A 130 4.96 3.44 11.34
C GLN A 130 5.49 3.08 12.74
N LEU A 131 4.86 2.12 13.45
CA LEU A 131 5.36 1.59 14.72
C LEU A 131 6.71 0.88 14.59
N PHE A 132 7.03 0.40 13.38
CA PHE A 132 8.29 -0.28 13.07
C PHE A 132 9.31 0.62 12.37
N SER A 133 9.00 1.92 12.15
CA SER A 133 9.96 2.83 11.57
C SER A 133 11.11 3.10 12.55
N LEU A 134 12.34 3.21 12.03
CA LEU A 134 13.50 3.58 12.86
C LEU A 134 13.27 4.90 13.61
N GLU A 135 12.54 5.84 12.99
CA GLU A 135 12.17 7.12 13.60
C GLU A 135 11.33 6.94 14.86
N TYR A 136 10.31 6.07 14.80
CA TYR A 136 9.46 5.77 15.95
C TYR A 136 10.25 5.06 17.07
N ILE A 137 11.05 4.07 16.70
CA ILE A 137 11.94 3.36 17.62
C ILE A 137 12.88 4.34 18.31
N PHE A 138 13.49 5.23 17.53
CA PHE A 138 14.39 6.25 17.99
C PHE A 138 13.74 7.25 18.95
N LEU A 139 12.56 7.76 18.57
CA LEU A 139 11.81 8.72 19.38
C LEU A 139 11.43 8.11 20.74
N ASN A 140 10.97 6.86 20.76
CA ASN A 140 10.64 6.15 22.01
C ASN A 140 11.87 5.84 22.86
N ALA A 141 13.01 5.53 22.23
CA ALA A 141 14.26 5.32 22.94
C ALA A 141 14.74 6.60 23.65
N ILE A 142 14.66 7.77 22.98
CA ILE A 142 15.08 9.06 23.56
C ILE A 142 14.11 9.52 24.66
N THR A 143 12.82 9.33 24.46
CA THR A 143 11.79 9.78 25.42
C THR A 143 11.62 8.85 26.61
N GLY A 144 12.34 7.71 26.63
CA GLY A 144 12.24 6.71 27.69
C GLY A 144 10.91 5.94 27.69
N GLN A 145 10.19 5.99 26.58
CA GLN A 145 8.90 5.29 26.39
C GLN A 145 9.11 3.89 25.77
N LEU A 146 10.28 3.29 25.94
CA LEU A 146 10.53 1.92 25.52
C LEU A 146 9.60 0.96 26.28
N ASP A 147 8.97 0.08 25.51
CA ASP A 147 8.03 -0.92 26.00
C ASP A 147 8.75 -1.87 27.00
N GLU A 148 8.27 -1.94 28.22
CA GLU A 148 8.81 -2.81 29.29
C GLU A 148 8.66 -4.31 28.92
N ASP A 149 7.82 -4.67 27.96
CA ASP A 149 7.50 -6.05 27.59
C ASP A 149 8.53 -6.73 26.65
N GLY A 150 9.60 -6.07 26.23
CA GLY A 150 10.65 -6.63 25.39
C GLY A 150 10.27 -6.91 23.93
N LYS A 151 9.03 -6.72 23.55
CA LYS A 151 8.53 -6.96 22.17
C LYS A 151 9.20 -6.08 21.13
N LEU A 152 9.55 -4.85 21.50
CA LEU A 152 10.26 -3.93 20.63
C LEU A 152 11.67 -4.39 20.32
N ALA A 153 12.38 -4.95 21.31
CA ALA A 153 13.73 -5.48 21.15
C ALA A 153 13.74 -6.69 20.20
N ASP A 154 12.77 -7.61 20.36
CA ASP A 154 12.64 -8.77 19.47
C ASP A 154 12.37 -8.33 18.02
N MET A 155 11.51 -7.33 17.84
CA MET A 155 11.17 -6.78 16.53
C MET A 155 12.33 -6.03 15.86
N ILE A 156 13.10 -5.25 16.60
CA ILE A 156 14.30 -4.56 16.10
C ILE A 156 15.31 -5.61 15.62
N THR A 157 15.47 -6.67 16.38
CA THR A 157 16.36 -7.78 16.02
C THR A 157 15.89 -8.48 14.74
N GLU A 158 14.60 -8.77 14.62
CA GLU A 158 14.05 -9.48 13.47
C GLU A 158 14.09 -8.64 12.18
N ARG A 159 13.78 -7.34 12.26
CA ARG A 159 13.66 -6.47 11.08
C ARG A 159 14.96 -5.81 10.65
N TYR A 160 15.81 -5.44 11.62
CA TYR A 160 17.04 -4.68 11.36
C TYR A 160 18.32 -5.44 11.69
N GLY A 161 18.20 -6.68 12.21
CA GLY A 161 19.35 -7.48 12.60
C GLY A 161 20.12 -6.97 13.82
N ILE A 162 19.60 -5.94 14.52
CA ILE A 162 20.22 -5.30 15.67
C ILE A 162 19.84 -6.06 16.94
N ARG A 163 20.83 -6.59 17.66
CA ARG A 163 20.59 -7.31 18.92
C ARG A 163 20.57 -6.36 20.11
N GLY A 164 19.77 -6.70 21.11
CA GLY A 164 19.58 -5.84 22.29
C GLY A 164 20.85 -5.60 23.15
N ASP A 165 21.93 -6.34 22.91
CA ASP A 165 23.24 -6.20 23.54
C ASP A 165 24.26 -5.39 22.72
N GLU A 166 23.86 -4.96 21.50
CA GLU A 166 24.71 -4.15 20.63
C GLU A 166 24.66 -2.66 21.01
N GLN A 167 25.81 -2.02 20.95
CA GLN A 167 25.90 -0.57 21.16
C GLN A 167 25.58 0.15 19.87
N ILE A 168 24.49 0.94 19.87
CA ILE A 168 24.07 1.76 18.74
C ILE A 168 24.56 3.20 18.96
N ALA A 169 25.32 3.74 18.00
CA ALA A 169 25.65 5.15 17.97
C ALA A 169 24.64 5.89 17.08
N ILE A 170 24.00 6.90 17.67
CA ILE A 170 23.01 7.72 16.95
C ILE A 170 23.62 9.08 16.66
N PHE A 171 23.60 9.48 15.40
CA PHE A 171 24.06 10.78 14.94
C PHE A 171 22.89 11.60 14.42
N GLY A 172 22.65 12.75 15.03
CA GLY A 172 21.69 13.73 14.52
C GLY A 172 22.37 14.74 13.60
N ILE A 173 21.90 14.87 12.36
CA ILE A 173 22.38 15.89 11.43
C ILE A 173 21.25 16.90 11.25
N GLY A 174 21.42 18.08 11.82
CA GLY A 174 20.48 19.19 11.65
C GLY A 174 20.76 19.94 10.34
N LEU A 175 19.86 19.88 9.38
CA LEU A 175 19.97 20.62 8.11
C LEU A 175 19.24 21.97 8.13
N SER A 176 18.36 22.19 9.12
CA SER A 176 17.57 23.43 9.28
C SER A 176 16.96 23.89 7.94
N ASP A 177 17.08 25.16 7.60
CA ASP A 177 16.53 25.76 6.36
C ASP A 177 17.18 25.22 5.07
N ASN A 178 18.22 24.41 5.19
CA ASN A 178 18.92 23.81 4.05
C ASN A 178 18.51 22.34 3.78
N TYR A 179 17.47 21.85 4.45
CA TYR A 179 17.02 20.46 4.31
C TYR A 179 16.79 20.08 2.84
N GLU A 180 15.98 20.85 2.12
CA GLU A 180 15.65 20.58 0.71
C GLU A 180 16.87 20.53 -0.22
N ARG A 181 17.94 21.25 0.15
CA ARG A 181 19.14 21.38 -0.66
C ARG A 181 20.15 20.26 -0.41
N TYR A 182 20.23 19.76 0.79
CA TYR A 182 21.33 18.87 1.21
C TYR A 182 20.89 17.48 1.65
N HIS A 183 19.60 17.24 1.93
CA HIS A 183 19.16 15.95 2.47
C HIS A 183 19.54 14.75 1.56
N GLU A 184 19.40 14.91 0.24
CA GLU A 184 19.78 13.85 -0.71
C GLU A 184 21.30 13.57 -0.71
N SER A 185 22.12 14.62 -0.59
CA SER A 185 23.57 14.47 -0.54
C SER A 185 24.00 13.81 0.77
N VAL A 186 23.37 14.19 1.88
CA VAL A 186 23.62 13.58 3.20
C VAL A 186 23.18 12.11 3.17
N ARG A 187 21.99 11.81 2.68
CA ARG A 187 21.50 10.43 2.55
C ARG A 187 22.46 9.57 1.73
N ARG A 188 22.88 10.04 0.56
CA ARG A 188 23.80 9.34 -0.31
C ARG A 188 25.15 9.07 0.38
N THR A 189 25.70 10.07 1.09
CA THR A 189 26.95 9.88 1.85
C THR A 189 26.78 8.86 2.98
N MET A 190 25.63 8.87 3.67
CA MET A 190 25.33 7.88 4.70
C MET A 190 25.15 6.47 4.13
N GLU A 191 24.49 6.34 2.98
CA GLU A 191 24.39 5.07 2.25
C GLU A 191 25.75 4.54 1.80
N GLU A 192 26.64 5.43 1.29
CA GLU A 192 28.01 5.06 0.93
C GLU A 192 28.83 4.57 2.13
N VAL A 193 28.64 5.16 3.30
CA VAL A 193 29.28 4.72 4.56
C VAL A 193 28.62 3.45 5.09
N GLY A 194 27.29 3.31 4.95
CA GLY A 194 26.52 2.16 5.41
C GLY A 194 26.78 0.88 4.61
N ILE A 195 27.16 0.98 3.33
CA ILE A 195 27.55 -0.18 2.51
C ILE A 195 28.74 -0.93 3.11
N HIS A 196 29.58 -0.27 3.88
CA HIS A 196 30.72 -0.87 4.56
C HIS A 196 30.42 -1.43 5.95
N SER A 197 29.26 -1.11 6.54
CA SER A 197 28.90 -1.49 7.90
C SER A 197 27.64 -2.35 8.04
N ASN A 198 26.90 -2.64 7.00
CA ASN A 198 25.60 -3.35 7.00
C ASN A 198 24.47 -2.70 7.84
N GLU A 199 24.54 -1.43 8.25
CA GLU A 199 23.74 -0.93 9.37
C GLU A 199 23.07 0.44 9.18
N PHE A 200 23.05 1.05 7.99
CA PHE A 200 22.37 2.34 7.80
C PHE A 200 21.15 2.22 6.89
N HIS A 201 19.98 2.29 7.49
CA HIS A 201 18.72 2.58 6.80
C HIS A 201 18.34 4.04 7.11
N VAL A 202 18.29 4.88 6.07
CA VAL A 202 17.80 6.26 6.14
C VAL A 202 16.42 6.30 5.56
#